data_fa5f99d0820ec2c2d420c5b0211abdd6
#
_entry.id   fa5f99d0820ec2c2d420c5b0211abdd6
#
_cell.length_a   1.000
_cell.length_b   1.000
_cell.length_c   1.000
_cell.angle_alpha   90.00
_cell.angle_beta   90.00
_cell.angle_gamma   90.00
#
_symmetry.space_group_name_H-M   'P 1'
#
loop_
_entity.id
_entity.type
_entity.pdbx_description
1 polymer ?
#
loop_
_entity_poly.entity_id
_entity_poly.type
_entity_poly.pdbx_seq_one_letter_code
_entity_poly.pdbx_strand_id
1 'polypeptide(L)'
;MKPKNQLEEGGRTSAPVQRDSGEPEKKCPNCHRDIPLSRLWANDLVCPCGYHFRMKARQRIQMTADRGSFHELFSDMRAENPLNFPGYNDKIETVRAASCEKEAVICGSALIGRQKCCLFVMEPYFMMGSMGSAVGEKITSLFEYAVQHRLPVIGFTVSGGARMQEGLLSLLQMAKTSAAVRRHSDAGLLYIAVLTDPTTGGVTASFAMEADIILAEPGATVGFAGARVIEQTTKKALPDGFQKSEFVLEHGFIDCILPRFDQKKCLAELLKMHCGRAMI
;
A
#
# COMPACT_ATOMS: atom_id res chain seq x y z
N MET A 1 67.82 44.67 -3.62
CA MET A 1 66.45 45.08 -3.99
C MET A 1 65.46 43.97 -3.65
N LYS A 2 64.54 44.24 -2.73
CA LYS A 2 63.41 43.33 -2.36
C LYS A 2 62.32 43.41 -3.38
N PRO A 3 61.47 42.40 -3.50
CA PRO A 3 60.05 42.62 -3.34
C PRO A 3 59.35 41.57 -2.43
N LYS A 4 58.57 42.06 -1.69
CA LYS A 4 57.25 42.05 -1.11
C LYS A 4 56.50 40.70 -1.12
N ASN A 5 56.22 40.25 0.08
CA ASN A 5 55.12 39.34 0.47
C ASN A 5 53.77 39.90 0.07
N GLN A 6 52.92 39.03 -0.46
CA GLN A 6 51.47 39.16 -0.38
C GLN A 6 50.90 37.89 0.23
N LEU A 7 50.42 38.07 1.43
CA LEU A 7 49.51 37.13 2.11
C LEU A 7 48.15 37.25 1.47
N GLU A 8 47.67 36.19 0.84
CA GLU A 8 46.30 36.05 0.46
C GLU A 8 45.60 35.23 1.58
N GLU A 9 44.69 35.90 2.26
CA GLU A 9 43.79 35.31 3.20
C GLU A 9 42.73 34.48 2.41
N GLY A 10 42.94 33.18 2.35
CA GLY A 10 41.92 32.22 1.92
C GLY A 10 40.92 31.97 3.01
N GLY A 11 39.79 32.67 2.98
CA GLY A 11 38.67 32.42 3.85
C GLY A 11 38.14 30.99 3.63
N ARG A 12 38.44 30.10 4.56
CA ARG A 12 37.74 28.80 4.65
C ARG A 12 36.34 29.06 5.13
N THR A 13 35.36 29.08 4.23
CA THR A 13 33.97 28.90 4.57
C THR A 13 33.81 27.48 5.09
N SER A 14 33.77 27.31 6.39
CA SER A 14 33.39 26.06 7.02
C SER A 14 31.95 25.75 6.65
N ALA A 15 31.74 24.68 5.89
CA ALA A 15 30.43 24.09 5.72
C ALA A 15 29.84 23.81 7.11
N PRO A 16 28.53 24.01 7.32
CA PRO A 16 27.92 23.76 8.61
C PRO A 16 28.11 22.28 8.97
N VAL A 17 28.83 22.04 10.05
CA VAL A 17 28.95 20.73 10.69
C VAL A 17 27.54 20.29 11.04
N GLN A 18 27.01 19.31 10.32
CA GLN A 18 25.80 18.62 10.70
C GLN A 18 26.05 18.01 12.08
N ARG A 19 25.38 18.52 13.09
CA ARG A 19 25.38 17.89 14.42
C ARG A 19 24.71 16.54 14.25
N ASP A 20 25.48 15.49 14.51
CA ASP A 20 25.00 14.12 14.60
C ASP A 20 23.95 14.09 15.73
N SER A 21 22.68 14.08 15.38
CA SER A 21 21.59 14.18 16.35
C SER A 21 21.36 12.88 17.11
N GLY A 22 22.10 11.81 16.77
CA GLY A 22 21.89 10.47 17.34
C GLY A 22 20.51 9.85 17.02
N GLU A 23 19.71 10.53 16.20
CA GLU A 23 18.39 10.05 15.79
C GLU A 23 18.52 9.01 14.69
N PRO A 24 17.74 7.89 14.73
CA PRO A 24 17.73 6.91 13.66
C PRO A 24 17.34 7.53 12.32
N GLU A 25 18.09 7.22 11.29
CA GLU A 25 17.88 7.70 9.92
C GLU A 25 17.51 6.57 8.99
N LYS A 26 16.82 6.92 7.88
CA LYS A 26 16.47 5.98 6.83
C LYS A 26 16.97 6.49 5.48
N LYS A 27 17.78 5.67 4.80
CA LYS A 27 18.28 5.98 3.48
C LYS A 27 17.19 5.84 2.42
N CYS A 28 17.03 6.88 1.61
CA CYS A 28 16.09 6.86 0.49
C CYS A 28 16.67 6.06 -0.69
N PRO A 29 15.98 5.03 -1.20
CA PRO A 29 16.48 4.25 -2.33
C PRO A 29 16.50 5.03 -3.65
N ASN A 30 15.74 6.11 -3.76
CA ASN A 30 15.66 6.93 -4.97
C ASN A 30 16.74 8.02 -5.01
N CYS A 31 16.86 8.84 -3.97
CA CYS A 31 17.81 9.97 -3.97
C CYS A 31 19.03 9.73 -3.07
N HIS A 32 19.15 8.57 -2.43
CA HIS A 32 20.25 8.12 -1.56
C HIS A 32 20.57 8.99 -0.35
N ARG A 33 19.73 9.98 -0.04
CA ARG A 33 19.86 10.81 1.17
C ARG A 33 19.43 10.04 2.41
N ASP A 34 20.16 10.22 3.49
CA ASP A 34 19.75 9.77 4.81
C ASP A 34 18.80 10.81 5.39
N ILE A 35 17.67 10.34 5.94
CA ILE A 35 16.57 11.19 6.39
C ILE A 35 16.20 10.76 7.81
N PRO A 36 16.20 11.68 8.77
CA PRO A 36 15.74 11.40 10.13
C PRO A 36 14.33 10.84 10.17
N LEU A 37 14.11 9.79 10.98
CA LEU A 37 12.80 9.13 11.06
C LEU A 37 11.70 10.09 11.50
N SER A 38 11.97 11.02 12.43
CA SER A 38 11.01 12.06 12.84
C SER A 38 10.50 12.88 11.64
N ARG A 39 11.41 13.27 10.76
CA ARG A 39 11.06 14.01 9.53
C ARG A 39 10.24 13.18 8.55
N LEU A 40 10.58 11.89 8.40
CA LEU A 40 9.79 10.98 7.57
C LEU A 40 8.38 10.78 8.14
N TRP A 41 8.26 10.62 9.45
CA TRP A 41 6.98 10.50 10.13
C TRP A 41 6.11 11.76 9.98
N ALA A 42 6.71 12.94 10.16
CA ALA A 42 6.00 14.21 9.97
C ALA A 42 5.54 14.44 8.54
N ASN A 43 6.13 13.76 7.56
CA ASN A 43 5.80 13.85 6.13
C ASN A 43 5.16 12.56 5.59
N ASP A 44 4.36 11.86 6.39
CA ASP A 44 3.63 10.65 6.01
C ASP A 44 4.49 9.58 5.30
N LEU A 45 5.74 9.44 5.73
CA LEU A 45 6.74 8.55 5.13
C LEU A 45 7.03 8.85 3.64
N VAL A 46 6.93 10.09 3.22
CA VAL A 46 7.32 10.55 1.88
C VAL A 46 8.65 11.29 1.97
N CYS A 47 9.62 10.87 1.15
CA CYS A 47 10.89 11.54 1.02
C CYS A 47 10.73 12.93 0.38
N PRO A 48 11.56 13.93 0.71
CA PRO A 48 11.58 15.21 -0.02
C PRO A 48 11.81 15.11 -1.53
N CYS A 49 12.30 13.98 -2.04
CA CYS A 49 12.41 13.71 -3.49
C CYS A 49 11.12 13.15 -4.11
N GLY A 50 10.05 12.98 -3.33
CA GLY A 50 8.79 12.38 -3.78
C GLY A 50 8.70 10.86 -3.61
N TYR A 51 9.75 10.17 -3.18
CA TYR A 51 9.69 8.72 -2.96
C TYR A 51 8.79 8.36 -1.77
N HIS A 52 7.83 7.45 -1.98
CA HIS A 52 6.89 6.95 -0.98
C HIS A 52 7.46 5.69 -0.32
N PHE A 53 7.87 5.78 0.94
CA PHE A 53 8.26 4.59 1.70
C PHE A 53 7.04 3.74 2.06
N ARG A 54 7.25 2.44 2.25
CA ARG A 54 6.20 1.53 2.74
C ARG A 54 5.71 1.98 4.12
N MET A 55 4.39 1.94 4.30
CA MET A 55 3.71 2.37 5.51
C MET A 55 2.97 1.18 6.12
N LYS A 56 2.97 1.05 7.45
CA LYS A 56 2.16 0.05 8.16
C LYS A 56 0.67 0.31 7.97
N ALA A 57 -0.13 -0.75 7.95
CA ALA A 57 -1.56 -0.65 7.72
C ALA A 57 -2.27 0.27 8.74
N ARG A 58 -1.94 0.16 10.04
CA ARG A 58 -2.56 1.03 11.07
C ARG A 58 -2.22 2.50 10.90
N GLN A 59 -1.04 2.82 10.41
CA GLN A 59 -0.66 4.21 10.10
C GLN A 59 -1.46 4.75 8.92
N ARG A 60 -1.64 3.92 7.89
CA ARG A 60 -2.49 4.26 6.74
C ARG A 60 -3.94 4.52 7.17
N ILE A 61 -4.47 3.69 8.04
CA ILE A 61 -5.81 3.87 8.61
C ILE A 61 -5.91 5.21 9.37
N GLN A 62 -4.92 5.52 10.23
CA GLN A 62 -4.90 6.77 10.99
C GLN A 62 -4.81 8.01 10.11
N MET A 63 -4.08 7.93 9.00
CA MET A 63 -3.94 9.02 8.03
C MET A 63 -5.23 9.23 7.23
N THR A 64 -5.92 8.15 6.86
CA THR A 64 -7.04 8.17 5.90
C THR A 64 -8.38 8.34 6.60
N ALA A 65 -8.66 7.58 7.64
CA ALA A 65 -9.92 7.65 8.36
C ALA A 65 -10.05 8.95 9.20
N ASP A 66 -11.27 9.35 9.49
CA ASP A 66 -11.53 10.42 10.44
C ASP A 66 -11.18 9.94 11.86
N ARG A 67 -10.65 10.84 12.68
CA ARG A 67 -10.13 10.50 14.00
C ARG A 67 -11.18 9.76 14.84
N GLY A 68 -10.82 8.55 15.31
CA GLY A 68 -11.66 7.72 16.17
C GLY A 68 -12.84 7.04 15.46
N SER A 69 -12.92 7.12 14.12
CA SER A 69 -14.06 6.56 13.37
C SER A 69 -13.84 5.13 12.86
N PHE A 70 -12.61 4.63 12.91
CA PHE A 70 -12.32 3.28 12.44
C PHE A 70 -12.73 2.23 13.48
N HIS A 71 -13.54 1.28 13.05
CA HIS A 71 -13.96 0.11 13.82
C HIS A 71 -13.50 -1.14 13.10
N GLU A 72 -12.52 -1.85 13.67
CA GLU A 72 -11.97 -3.07 13.09
C GLU A 72 -13.02 -4.19 13.08
N LEU A 73 -13.17 -4.87 11.94
CA LEU A 73 -14.00 -6.04 11.72
C LEU A 73 -13.11 -7.26 11.47
N PHE A 74 -13.62 -8.44 11.81
CA PHE A 74 -12.94 -9.71 11.54
C PHE A 74 -11.53 -9.81 12.18
N SER A 75 -11.35 -9.18 13.33
CA SER A 75 -10.06 -9.14 14.04
C SER A 75 -9.61 -10.51 14.55
N ASP A 76 -10.52 -11.50 14.63
CA ASP A 76 -10.21 -12.85 15.09
C ASP A 76 -9.66 -13.75 13.98
N MET A 77 -9.91 -13.40 12.71
CA MET A 77 -9.37 -14.12 11.57
C MET A 77 -7.85 -13.88 11.47
N ARG A 78 -7.10 -14.97 11.44
CA ARG A 78 -5.63 -14.96 11.48
C ARG A 78 -5.03 -15.97 10.51
N ALA A 79 -3.77 -15.75 10.14
CA ALA A 79 -3.01 -16.71 9.36
C ALA A 79 -2.89 -18.04 10.13
N GLU A 80 -3.10 -19.13 9.42
CA GLU A 80 -2.93 -20.50 9.87
C GLU A 80 -2.12 -21.30 8.83
N ASN A 81 -1.72 -22.51 9.19
CA ASN A 81 -0.98 -23.41 8.30
C ASN A 81 -1.86 -24.59 7.85
N PRO A 82 -2.80 -24.38 6.91
CA PRO A 82 -3.79 -25.38 6.54
C PRO A 82 -3.18 -26.61 5.82
N LEU A 83 -1.98 -26.45 5.25
CA LEU A 83 -1.30 -27.53 4.51
C LEU A 83 -0.15 -28.16 5.30
N ASN A 84 0.05 -27.79 6.56
CA ASN A 84 1.20 -28.22 7.37
C ASN A 84 2.54 -27.96 6.66
N PHE A 85 2.65 -26.81 5.94
CA PHE A 85 3.87 -26.48 5.22
C PHE A 85 5.05 -26.31 6.20
N PRO A 86 6.20 -26.96 5.94
CA PRO A 86 7.33 -26.95 6.86
C PRO A 86 7.84 -25.52 7.16
N GLY A 87 8.06 -25.21 8.45
CA GLY A 87 8.58 -23.91 8.90
C GLY A 87 7.60 -22.74 8.75
N TYR A 88 6.37 -22.96 8.28
CA TYR A 88 5.42 -21.88 8.07
C TYR A 88 4.86 -21.33 9.38
N ASN A 89 4.63 -22.18 10.38
CA ASN A 89 4.18 -21.74 11.71
C ASN A 89 5.20 -20.79 12.36
N ASP A 90 6.47 -21.11 12.36
CA ASP A 90 7.54 -20.25 12.91
C ASP A 90 7.62 -18.93 12.17
N LYS A 91 7.46 -18.97 10.85
CA LYS A 91 7.41 -17.77 10.02
C LYS A 91 6.20 -16.89 10.36
N ILE A 92 5.02 -17.49 10.55
CA ILE A 92 3.80 -16.76 10.97
C ILE A 92 4.06 -16.04 12.30
N GLU A 93 4.59 -16.73 13.30
CA GLU A 93 4.87 -16.13 14.63
C GLU A 93 5.91 -15.02 14.53
N THR A 94 6.98 -15.21 13.77
CA THR A 94 8.01 -14.19 13.55
C THR A 94 7.41 -12.92 12.93
N VAL A 95 6.59 -13.04 11.88
CA VAL A 95 6.01 -11.86 11.21
C VAL A 95 4.89 -11.21 12.02
N ARG A 96 4.16 -11.98 12.84
CA ARG A 96 3.21 -11.43 13.82
C ARG A 96 3.93 -10.53 14.84
N ALA A 97 5.02 -11.01 15.39
CA ALA A 97 5.82 -10.24 16.34
C ALA A 97 6.39 -8.95 15.71
N ALA A 98 6.87 -9.02 14.45
CA ALA A 98 7.47 -7.88 13.75
C ALA A 98 6.45 -6.84 13.28
N SER A 99 5.29 -7.28 12.75
CA SER A 99 4.24 -6.41 12.23
C SER A 99 3.31 -5.90 13.33
N CYS A 100 3.15 -6.65 14.41
CA CYS A 100 2.11 -6.52 15.44
C CYS A 100 0.69 -6.79 14.92
N GLU A 101 0.57 -7.54 13.80
CA GLU A 101 -0.72 -7.87 13.17
C GLU A 101 -0.94 -9.38 13.11
N LYS A 102 -2.20 -9.79 13.11
CA LYS A 102 -2.59 -11.21 13.04
C LYS A 102 -2.57 -11.76 11.61
N GLU A 103 -2.71 -10.87 10.62
CA GLU A 103 -2.73 -11.20 9.19
C GLU A 103 -2.31 -9.98 8.33
N ALA A 104 -2.03 -10.23 7.06
CA ALA A 104 -1.56 -9.23 6.08
C ALA A 104 -2.64 -8.23 5.61
N VAL A 105 -3.79 -8.17 6.27
CA VAL A 105 -4.84 -7.18 6.00
C VAL A 105 -5.63 -6.84 7.26
N ILE A 106 -5.93 -5.56 7.42
CA ILE A 106 -6.85 -5.04 8.43
C ILE A 106 -8.11 -4.57 7.70
N CYS A 107 -9.27 -5.02 8.18
CA CYS A 107 -10.57 -4.69 7.63
C CYS A 107 -11.42 -3.99 8.68
N GLY A 108 -12.25 -3.03 8.27
CA GLY A 108 -13.15 -2.35 9.20
C GLY A 108 -14.11 -1.39 8.51
N SER A 109 -14.97 -0.76 9.32
CA SER A 109 -15.77 0.38 8.89
C SER A 109 -15.13 1.68 9.36
N ALA A 110 -15.31 2.76 8.59
CA ALA A 110 -14.70 4.06 8.87
C ALA A 110 -15.58 5.22 8.39
N LEU A 111 -15.22 6.43 8.81
CA LEU A 111 -15.61 7.67 8.15
C LEU A 111 -14.37 8.24 7.45
N ILE A 112 -14.55 8.73 6.22
CA ILE A 112 -13.55 9.50 5.49
C ILE A 112 -14.23 10.78 5.01
N GLY A 113 -13.81 11.94 5.54
CA GLY A 113 -14.51 13.20 5.29
C GLY A 113 -15.99 13.16 5.68
N ARG A 114 -16.32 12.51 6.79
CA ARG A 114 -17.68 12.24 7.30
C ARG A 114 -18.54 11.29 6.45
N GLN A 115 -18.00 10.71 5.37
CA GLN A 115 -18.69 9.72 4.56
C GLN A 115 -18.42 8.31 5.11
N LYS A 116 -19.47 7.53 5.32
CA LYS A 116 -19.36 6.12 5.79
C LYS A 116 -18.81 5.23 4.68
N CYS A 117 -17.87 4.37 5.02
CA CYS A 117 -17.33 3.36 4.09
C CYS A 117 -16.84 2.13 4.83
N CYS A 118 -16.66 1.04 4.11
CA CYS A 118 -15.80 -0.06 4.49
C CYS A 118 -14.37 0.22 4.03
N LEU A 119 -13.39 -0.15 4.84
CA LEU A 119 -11.99 0.09 4.57
C LEU A 119 -11.19 -1.19 4.80
N PHE A 120 -10.39 -1.60 3.83
CA PHE A 120 -9.33 -2.57 4.06
C PHE A 120 -7.97 -1.98 3.72
N VAL A 121 -6.97 -2.34 4.52
CA VAL A 121 -5.58 -1.90 4.32
C VAL A 121 -4.67 -3.11 4.48
N MET A 122 -3.90 -3.44 3.44
CA MET A 122 -2.95 -4.53 3.49
C MET A 122 -1.67 -4.11 4.22
N GLU A 123 -1.05 -5.08 4.93
CA GLU A 123 0.14 -4.86 5.77
C GLU A 123 1.40 -5.39 5.07
N PRO A 124 2.29 -4.51 4.60
CA PRO A 124 3.50 -4.93 3.88
C PRO A 124 4.50 -5.70 4.74
N TYR A 125 4.50 -5.48 6.06
CA TYR A 125 5.43 -6.14 6.97
C TYR A 125 4.95 -7.52 7.44
N PHE A 126 3.72 -7.92 7.07
CA PHE A 126 3.25 -9.29 7.23
C PHE A 126 3.42 -10.05 5.91
N MET A 127 4.51 -10.80 5.76
CA MET A 127 4.85 -11.57 4.55
C MET A 127 4.67 -10.81 3.23
N MET A 128 5.09 -9.55 3.18
CA MET A 128 4.95 -8.65 2.02
C MET A 128 3.48 -8.50 1.56
N GLY A 129 2.52 -8.49 2.45
CA GLY A 129 1.11 -8.38 2.08
C GLY A 129 0.59 -9.57 1.27
N SER A 130 1.23 -10.74 1.30
CA SER A 130 0.81 -11.88 0.48
C SER A 130 -0.57 -12.38 0.85
N MET A 131 -1.38 -12.67 -0.19
CA MET A 131 -2.75 -13.16 -0.04
C MET A 131 -2.75 -14.66 0.30
N GLY A 132 -3.07 -14.98 1.54
CA GLY A 132 -3.42 -16.34 2.00
C GLY A 132 -4.92 -16.49 2.19
N SER A 133 -5.34 -17.65 2.69
CA SER A 133 -6.75 -17.98 2.93
C SER A 133 -7.44 -16.98 3.83
N ALA A 134 -6.80 -16.57 4.94
CA ALA A 134 -7.38 -15.62 5.88
C ALA A 134 -7.47 -14.20 5.30
N VAL A 135 -6.51 -13.78 4.43
CA VAL A 135 -6.62 -12.49 3.73
C VAL A 135 -7.82 -12.50 2.79
N GLY A 136 -7.96 -13.55 1.97
CA GLY A 136 -9.09 -13.66 1.06
C GLY A 136 -10.43 -13.72 1.80
N GLU A 137 -10.49 -14.44 2.94
CA GLU A 137 -11.68 -14.48 3.78
C GLU A 137 -12.05 -13.10 4.34
N LYS A 138 -11.08 -12.38 4.93
CA LYS A 138 -11.33 -11.04 5.49
C LYS A 138 -11.83 -10.05 4.44
N ILE A 139 -11.21 -10.06 3.24
CA ILE A 139 -11.63 -9.18 2.13
C ILE A 139 -13.03 -9.56 1.64
N THR A 140 -13.30 -10.85 1.43
CA THR A 140 -14.61 -11.35 1.01
C THR A 140 -15.69 -10.95 2.03
N SER A 141 -15.45 -11.21 3.31
CA SER A 141 -16.38 -10.87 4.40
C SER A 141 -16.62 -9.36 4.49
N LEU A 142 -15.60 -8.53 4.20
CA LEU A 142 -15.77 -7.08 4.18
C LEU A 142 -16.69 -6.62 3.04
N PHE A 143 -16.52 -7.18 1.83
CA PHE A 143 -17.41 -6.88 0.71
C PHE A 143 -18.85 -7.35 0.99
N GLU A 144 -19.03 -8.52 1.59
CA GLU A 144 -20.36 -9.02 2.00
C GLU A 144 -20.99 -8.12 3.06
N TYR A 145 -20.23 -7.70 4.06
CA TYR A 145 -20.67 -6.71 5.04
C TYR A 145 -21.05 -5.38 4.37
N ALA A 146 -20.24 -4.91 3.42
CA ALA A 146 -20.53 -3.69 2.68
C ALA A 146 -21.82 -3.78 1.88
N VAL A 147 -22.12 -4.90 1.24
CA VAL A 147 -23.40 -5.16 0.55
C VAL A 147 -24.57 -5.09 1.52
N GLN A 148 -24.47 -5.79 2.65
CA GLN A 148 -25.53 -5.81 3.68
C GLN A 148 -25.86 -4.43 4.24
N HIS A 149 -24.83 -3.58 4.39
CA HIS A 149 -24.96 -2.24 4.97
C HIS A 149 -25.05 -1.13 3.92
N ARG A 150 -25.05 -1.48 2.62
CA ARG A 150 -25.03 -0.57 1.48
C ARG A 150 -23.93 0.48 1.57
N LEU A 151 -22.71 0.05 1.87
CA LEU A 151 -21.53 0.92 2.03
C LEU A 151 -20.58 0.78 0.83
N PRO A 152 -19.93 1.86 0.42
CA PRO A 152 -18.79 1.79 -0.51
C PRO A 152 -17.60 1.11 0.18
N VAL A 153 -16.71 0.53 -0.63
CA VAL A 153 -15.45 -0.06 -0.16
C VAL A 153 -14.27 0.78 -0.64
N ILE A 154 -13.30 1.01 0.24
CA ILE A 154 -12.00 1.56 -0.11
C ILE A 154 -10.94 0.54 0.28
N GLY A 155 -10.04 0.21 -0.67
CA GLY A 155 -8.98 -0.75 -0.46
C GLY A 155 -7.60 -0.15 -0.70
N PHE A 156 -6.69 -0.26 0.26
CA PHE A 156 -5.27 0.00 0.05
C PHE A 156 -4.55 -1.33 -0.12
N THR A 157 -3.97 -1.53 -1.30
CA THR A 157 -3.29 -2.78 -1.64
C THR A 157 -1.77 -2.63 -1.55
N VAL A 158 -1.13 -3.64 -1.00
CA VAL A 158 0.32 -3.86 -1.06
C VAL A 158 0.55 -5.37 -1.00
N SER A 159 1.17 -5.95 -2.01
CA SER A 159 1.34 -7.40 -2.03
C SER A 159 2.44 -7.86 -2.98
N GLY A 160 3.16 -8.90 -2.54
CA GLY A 160 4.01 -9.71 -3.40
C GLY A 160 3.26 -10.81 -4.18
N GLY A 161 1.93 -10.93 -4.00
CA GLY A 161 1.08 -11.91 -4.67
C GLY A 161 0.48 -12.97 -3.76
N ALA A 162 0.15 -14.15 -4.32
CA ALA A 162 -0.40 -15.27 -3.57
C ALA A 162 0.62 -15.88 -2.60
N ARG A 163 0.17 -16.32 -1.42
CA ARG A 163 1.00 -16.89 -0.36
C ARG A 163 1.43 -18.30 -0.71
N MET A 164 2.70 -18.50 -1.04
CA MET A 164 3.24 -19.77 -1.53
C MET A 164 3.04 -20.93 -0.55
N GLN A 165 3.13 -20.69 0.75
CA GLN A 165 2.99 -21.70 1.80
C GLN A 165 1.59 -22.31 1.88
N GLU A 166 0.60 -21.62 1.33
CA GLU A 166 -0.80 -22.09 1.28
C GLU A 166 -1.18 -22.66 -0.09
N GLY A 167 -0.24 -22.78 -1.01
CA GLY A 167 -0.39 -23.46 -2.28
C GLY A 167 -1.64 -23.06 -3.07
N LEU A 168 -2.42 -24.05 -3.51
CA LEU A 168 -3.65 -23.83 -4.28
C LEU A 168 -4.71 -23.05 -3.49
N LEU A 169 -4.75 -23.15 -2.15
CA LEU A 169 -5.71 -22.41 -1.35
C LEU A 169 -5.54 -20.91 -1.50
N SER A 170 -4.30 -20.42 -1.59
CA SER A 170 -4.03 -19.00 -1.83
C SER A 170 -4.43 -18.55 -3.23
N LEU A 171 -4.29 -19.41 -4.24
CA LEU A 171 -4.72 -19.09 -5.62
C LEU A 171 -6.25 -19.03 -5.74
N LEU A 172 -6.97 -19.90 -5.03
CA LEU A 172 -8.44 -19.88 -5.01
C LEU A 172 -9.01 -18.61 -4.37
N GLN A 173 -8.21 -17.89 -3.55
CA GLN A 173 -8.66 -16.61 -3.00
C GLN A 173 -8.87 -15.54 -4.07
N MET A 174 -8.17 -15.60 -5.21
CA MET A 174 -8.43 -14.70 -6.33
C MET A 174 -9.89 -14.81 -6.80
N ALA A 175 -10.35 -16.01 -7.13
CA ALA A 175 -11.73 -16.24 -7.56
C ALA A 175 -12.75 -15.85 -6.47
N LYS A 176 -12.44 -16.14 -5.20
CA LYS A 176 -13.30 -15.84 -4.07
C LYS A 176 -13.49 -14.32 -3.88
N THR A 177 -12.41 -13.57 -3.89
CA THR A 177 -12.45 -12.10 -3.74
C THR A 177 -13.09 -11.43 -4.95
N SER A 178 -12.78 -11.87 -6.18
CA SER A 178 -13.41 -11.37 -7.40
C SER A 178 -14.94 -11.59 -7.41
N ALA A 179 -15.38 -12.75 -6.94
CA ALA A 179 -16.82 -13.01 -6.80
C ALA A 179 -17.49 -12.08 -5.76
N ALA A 180 -16.78 -11.70 -4.70
CA ALA A 180 -17.30 -10.76 -3.71
C ALA A 180 -17.33 -9.32 -4.25
N VAL A 181 -16.30 -8.88 -4.97
CA VAL A 181 -16.28 -7.60 -5.68
C VAL A 181 -17.44 -7.53 -6.68
N ARG A 182 -17.65 -8.58 -7.46
CA ARG A 182 -18.75 -8.64 -8.42
C ARG A 182 -20.11 -8.48 -7.73
N ARG A 183 -20.40 -9.19 -6.64
CA ARG A 183 -21.66 -9.04 -5.89
C ARG A 183 -21.85 -7.61 -5.35
N HIS A 184 -20.77 -6.96 -4.93
CA HIS A 184 -20.79 -5.57 -4.45
C HIS A 184 -21.11 -4.61 -5.60
N SER A 185 -20.49 -4.78 -6.76
CA SER A 185 -20.77 -4.02 -7.99
C SER A 185 -22.22 -4.23 -8.47
N ASP A 186 -22.71 -5.47 -8.49
CA ASP A 186 -24.12 -5.78 -8.86
C ASP A 186 -25.15 -5.13 -7.90
N ALA A 187 -24.75 -4.86 -6.65
CA ALA A 187 -25.55 -4.10 -5.70
C ALA A 187 -25.52 -2.56 -5.96
N GLY A 188 -24.77 -2.10 -6.97
CA GLY A 188 -24.62 -0.68 -7.33
C GLY A 188 -23.80 0.11 -6.33
N LEU A 189 -22.83 -0.51 -5.68
CA LEU A 189 -21.99 0.11 -4.65
C LEU A 189 -20.59 0.40 -5.19
N LEU A 190 -20.03 1.53 -4.79
CA LEU A 190 -18.72 2.01 -5.24
C LEU A 190 -17.58 1.25 -4.55
N TYR A 191 -16.61 0.81 -5.36
CA TYR A 191 -15.33 0.31 -4.88
C TYR A 191 -14.17 1.15 -5.43
N ILE A 192 -13.30 1.66 -4.55
CA ILE A 192 -12.07 2.40 -4.88
C ILE A 192 -10.87 1.61 -4.41
N ALA A 193 -9.93 1.31 -5.30
CA ALA A 193 -8.64 0.74 -4.95
C ALA A 193 -7.53 1.80 -5.00
N VAL A 194 -6.65 1.80 -3.99
CA VAL A 194 -5.42 2.61 -3.96
C VAL A 194 -4.24 1.65 -3.96
N LEU A 195 -3.54 1.58 -5.09
CA LEU A 195 -2.42 0.68 -5.29
C LEU A 195 -1.15 1.31 -4.70
N THR A 196 -0.47 0.57 -3.81
CA THR A 196 0.79 1.01 -3.19
C THR A 196 1.94 0.06 -3.53
N ASP A 197 3.19 0.44 -3.23
CA ASP A 197 4.39 -0.30 -3.64
C ASP A 197 4.73 -1.48 -2.72
N PRO A 198 4.84 -2.71 -3.30
CA PRO A 198 4.34 -3.17 -4.59
C PRO A 198 2.91 -3.71 -4.51
N THR A 199 2.15 -3.67 -5.61
CA THR A 199 0.92 -4.44 -5.78
C THR A 199 1.11 -5.38 -6.96
N THR A 200 1.32 -6.68 -6.70
CA THR A 200 1.72 -7.66 -7.74
C THR A 200 1.02 -9.01 -7.59
N GLY A 201 1.17 -9.84 -8.59
CA GLY A 201 0.74 -11.24 -8.60
C GLY A 201 -0.77 -11.43 -8.50
N GLY A 202 -1.20 -12.39 -7.70
CA GLY A 202 -2.61 -12.74 -7.53
C GLY A 202 -3.49 -11.62 -7.00
N VAL A 203 -2.92 -10.65 -6.26
CA VAL A 203 -3.67 -9.47 -5.76
C VAL A 203 -3.99 -8.53 -6.93
N THR A 204 -3.02 -8.26 -7.81
CA THR A 204 -3.26 -7.48 -9.03
C THR A 204 -4.24 -8.20 -9.96
N ALA A 205 -4.10 -9.52 -10.11
CA ALA A 205 -4.96 -10.33 -10.98
C ALA A 205 -6.37 -10.62 -10.39
N SER A 206 -6.77 -9.90 -9.33
CA SER A 206 -8.08 -10.01 -8.70
C SER A 206 -8.52 -8.64 -8.16
N PHE A 207 -8.98 -8.58 -6.94
CA PHE A 207 -9.65 -7.42 -6.35
C PHE A 207 -8.91 -6.08 -6.48
N ALA A 208 -7.58 -6.05 -6.64
CA ALA A 208 -6.86 -4.77 -6.76
C ALA A 208 -7.16 -4.02 -8.06
N MET A 209 -7.41 -4.76 -9.17
CA MET A 209 -7.68 -4.18 -10.50
C MET A 209 -9.14 -4.32 -10.94
N GLU A 210 -10.03 -4.67 -10.01
CA GLU A 210 -11.46 -4.85 -10.27
C GLU A 210 -12.32 -3.72 -9.67
N ALA A 211 -11.68 -2.65 -9.19
CA ALA A 211 -12.37 -1.50 -8.62
C ALA A 211 -12.99 -0.60 -9.71
N ASP A 212 -14.04 0.13 -9.35
CA ASP A 212 -14.67 1.14 -10.22
C ASP A 212 -13.75 2.35 -10.46
N ILE A 213 -12.90 2.66 -9.45
CA ILE A 213 -11.87 3.70 -9.54
C ILE A 213 -10.57 3.13 -9.00
N ILE A 214 -9.52 3.21 -9.79
CA ILE A 214 -8.20 2.66 -9.45
C ILE A 214 -7.18 3.80 -9.37
N LEU A 215 -6.73 4.10 -8.17
CA LEU A 215 -5.71 5.10 -7.89
C LEU A 215 -4.37 4.39 -7.58
N ALA A 216 -3.24 5.04 -7.83
CA ALA A 216 -1.94 4.51 -7.44
C ALA A 216 -1.07 5.58 -6.76
N GLU A 217 -0.20 5.17 -5.83
CA GLU A 217 0.85 6.05 -5.32
C GLU A 217 1.93 6.28 -6.40
N PRO A 218 2.57 7.46 -6.44
CA PRO A 218 3.69 7.73 -7.36
C PRO A 218 4.79 6.68 -7.23
N GLY A 219 5.28 6.18 -8.36
CA GLY A 219 6.35 5.20 -8.44
C GLY A 219 6.02 3.80 -7.90
N ALA A 220 4.77 3.52 -7.54
CA ALA A 220 4.35 2.20 -7.09
C ALA A 220 4.53 1.16 -8.20
N THR A 221 5.03 -0.02 -7.83
CA THR A 221 5.16 -1.14 -8.76
C THR A 221 3.83 -1.88 -8.83
N VAL A 222 3.24 -1.92 -10.01
CA VAL A 222 1.96 -2.59 -10.28
C VAL A 222 2.12 -3.55 -11.45
N GLY A 223 1.87 -4.85 -11.22
CA GLY A 223 2.03 -5.84 -12.28
C GLY A 223 1.69 -7.25 -11.82
N PHE A 224 1.55 -8.19 -12.76
CA PHE A 224 1.30 -9.59 -12.43
C PHE A 224 2.60 -10.32 -12.09
N ALA A 225 3.44 -10.58 -13.08
CA ALA A 225 4.75 -11.17 -12.86
C ALA A 225 5.80 -10.09 -12.54
N GLY A 226 6.73 -10.38 -11.63
CA GLY A 226 7.83 -9.46 -11.37
C GLY A 226 8.71 -9.24 -12.60
N ALA A 227 9.25 -8.04 -12.79
CA ALA A 227 10.08 -7.67 -13.94
C ALA A 227 11.20 -8.67 -14.23
N ARG A 228 11.93 -9.09 -13.18
CA ARG A 228 13.01 -10.10 -13.31
C ARG A 228 12.53 -11.42 -13.91
N VAL A 229 11.33 -11.89 -13.54
CA VAL A 229 10.75 -13.15 -14.06
C VAL A 229 10.43 -12.98 -15.55
N ILE A 230 9.86 -11.83 -15.93
CA ILE A 230 9.54 -11.53 -17.32
C ILE A 230 10.81 -11.50 -18.17
N GLU A 231 11.85 -10.79 -17.74
CA GLU A 231 13.15 -10.71 -18.45
C GLU A 231 13.79 -12.08 -18.62
N GLN A 232 13.79 -12.89 -17.54
CA GLN A 232 14.34 -14.26 -17.61
C GLN A 232 13.57 -15.17 -18.55
N THR A 233 12.26 -15.02 -18.64
CA THR A 233 11.39 -15.84 -19.49
C THR A 233 11.45 -15.38 -20.95
N THR A 234 11.34 -14.08 -21.20
CA THR A 234 11.27 -13.52 -22.55
C THR A 234 12.64 -13.29 -23.18
N LYS A 235 13.71 -13.27 -22.36
CA LYS A 235 15.08 -12.92 -22.76
C LYS A 235 15.20 -11.53 -23.40
N LYS A 236 14.28 -10.62 -23.05
CA LYS A 236 14.24 -9.24 -23.54
C LYS A 236 14.40 -8.28 -22.36
N ALA A 237 15.15 -7.19 -22.59
CA ALA A 237 15.18 -6.06 -21.65
C ALA A 237 13.79 -5.40 -21.61
N LEU A 238 13.39 -5.00 -20.41
CA LEU A 238 12.12 -4.28 -20.22
C LEU A 238 12.31 -2.77 -20.44
N PRO A 239 11.28 -2.05 -20.88
CA PRO A 239 11.33 -0.60 -20.98
C PRO A 239 11.62 0.07 -19.62
N ASP A 240 12.24 1.26 -19.67
CA ASP A 240 12.42 2.06 -18.47
C ASP A 240 11.08 2.37 -17.80
N GLY A 241 11.04 2.27 -16.48
CA GLY A 241 9.79 2.49 -15.73
C GLY A 241 8.74 1.40 -15.88
N PHE A 242 9.04 0.27 -16.52
CA PHE A 242 8.10 -0.84 -16.67
C PHE A 242 7.45 -1.24 -15.34
N GLN A 243 6.13 -1.42 -15.36
CA GLN A 243 5.30 -1.69 -14.18
C GLN A 243 5.26 -0.58 -13.11
N LYS A 244 5.83 0.60 -13.35
CA LYS A 244 5.61 1.74 -12.45
C LYS A 244 4.22 2.34 -12.68
N SER A 245 3.66 2.95 -11.64
CA SER A 245 2.33 3.58 -11.72
C SER A 245 2.21 4.54 -12.90
N GLU A 246 3.28 5.27 -13.25
CA GLU A 246 3.33 6.17 -14.39
C GLU A 246 3.15 5.41 -15.71
N PHE A 247 3.87 4.30 -15.88
CA PHE A 247 3.75 3.42 -17.04
C PHE A 247 2.35 2.79 -17.12
N VAL A 248 1.82 2.35 -15.98
CA VAL A 248 0.50 1.70 -15.90
C VAL A 248 -0.63 2.69 -16.20
N LEU A 249 -0.47 3.97 -15.81
CA LEU A 249 -1.39 5.06 -16.14
C LEU A 249 -1.40 5.35 -17.65
N GLU A 250 -0.22 5.48 -18.28
CA GLU A 250 -0.09 5.71 -19.72
C GLU A 250 -0.75 4.62 -20.55
N HIS A 251 -0.80 3.38 -20.03
CA HIS A 251 -1.44 2.24 -20.68
C HIS A 251 -2.92 2.06 -20.31
N GLY A 252 -3.50 2.98 -19.54
CA GLY A 252 -4.92 3.00 -19.22
C GLY A 252 -5.39 1.93 -18.23
N PHE A 253 -4.49 1.37 -17.42
CA PHE A 253 -4.84 0.37 -16.40
C PHE A 253 -5.23 0.98 -15.05
N ILE A 254 -4.92 2.24 -14.80
CA ILE A 254 -5.34 2.99 -13.61
C ILE A 254 -5.87 4.36 -14.02
N ASP A 255 -6.69 4.98 -13.17
CA ASP A 255 -7.36 6.24 -13.47
C ASP A 255 -6.52 7.46 -13.09
N CYS A 256 -5.74 7.37 -12.00
CA CYS A 256 -4.98 8.51 -11.52
C CYS A 256 -3.80 8.08 -10.62
N ILE A 257 -2.71 8.86 -10.69
CA ILE A 257 -1.62 8.80 -9.71
C ILE A 257 -1.88 9.86 -8.64
N LEU A 258 -1.98 9.43 -7.39
CA LEU A 258 -2.38 10.27 -6.28
C LEU A 258 -1.35 10.25 -5.15
N PRO A 259 -0.62 11.36 -4.91
CA PRO A 259 0.30 11.47 -3.79
C PRO A 259 -0.41 11.24 -2.44
N ARG A 260 0.33 10.70 -1.48
CA ARG A 260 -0.20 10.24 -0.20
C ARG A 260 -0.94 11.32 0.58
N PHE A 261 -0.43 12.53 0.60
CA PHE A 261 -1.02 13.65 1.33
C PHE A 261 -2.34 14.17 0.72
N ASP A 262 -2.62 13.83 -0.55
CA ASP A 262 -3.88 14.21 -1.20
C ASP A 262 -4.97 13.13 -1.09
N GLN A 263 -4.60 11.91 -0.67
CA GLN A 263 -5.49 10.74 -0.70
C GLN A 263 -6.75 10.94 0.13
N LYS A 264 -6.64 11.40 1.37
CA LYS A 264 -7.82 11.58 2.24
C LYS A 264 -8.82 12.55 1.63
N LYS A 265 -8.35 13.69 1.09
CA LYS A 265 -9.21 14.69 0.47
C LYS A 265 -9.90 14.14 -0.78
N CYS A 266 -9.12 13.52 -1.67
CA CYS A 266 -9.65 12.94 -2.90
C CYS A 266 -10.69 11.85 -2.61
N LEU A 267 -10.38 10.91 -1.71
CA LEU A 267 -11.31 9.84 -1.32
C LEU A 267 -12.60 10.40 -0.70
N ALA A 268 -12.50 11.43 0.13
CA ALA A 268 -13.68 12.07 0.71
C ALA A 268 -14.59 12.72 -0.36
N GLU A 269 -13.97 13.37 -1.36
CA GLU A 269 -14.71 13.99 -2.48
C GLU A 269 -15.37 12.92 -3.36
N LEU A 270 -14.65 11.85 -3.71
CA LEU A 270 -15.20 10.73 -4.48
C LEU A 270 -16.37 10.07 -3.75
N LEU A 271 -16.22 9.77 -2.46
CA LEU A 271 -17.31 9.22 -1.65
C LEU A 271 -18.53 10.15 -1.62
N LYS A 272 -18.33 11.45 -1.45
CA LYS A 272 -19.40 12.43 -1.45
C LYS A 272 -20.16 12.49 -2.78
N MET A 273 -19.44 12.41 -3.90
CA MET A 273 -20.03 12.44 -5.24
C MET A 273 -20.88 11.20 -5.54
N HIS A 274 -20.41 10.03 -5.12
CA HIS A 274 -21.05 8.76 -5.45
C HIS A 274 -22.05 8.26 -4.41
N CYS A 275 -21.90 8.64 -3.13
CA CYS A 275 -22.74 8.15 -2.04
C CYS A 275 -23.68 9.22 -1.45
N GLY A 276 -23.51 10.51 -1.83
CA GLY A 276 -24.26 11.64 -1.25
C GLY A 276 -25.72 11.74 -1.66
N ARG A 277 -26.25 10.86 -2.50
CA ARG A 277 -27.65 10.91 -2.97
C ARG A 277 -28.62 9.94 -2.27
N ALA A 278 -28.16 9.20 -1.26
CA ALA A 278 -28.98 8.20 -0.59
C ALA A 278 -29.73 8.72 0.66
N MET A 279 -29.84 10.04 0.84
CA MET A 279 -30.67 10.63 1.90
C MET A 279 -31.49 11.81 1.32
N ILE A 280 -32.47 11.49 0.48
CA ILE A 280 -33.68 12.27 0.29
C ILE A 280 -34.86 11.29 0.35
#